data_a653c3bcf4c04f130e065597936581cc
#
_entry.id   a653c3bcf4c04f130e065597936581cc
#
_cell.length_a   1.000
_cell.length_b   1.000
_cell.length_c   1.000
_cell.angle_alpha   90.00
_cell.angle_beta   90.00
_cell.angle_gamma   90.00
#
_symmetry.space_group_name_H-M   'P 1'
#
loop_
_entity.id
_entity.type
_entity.pdbx_description
1 polymer ?
#
loop_
_entity_poly.entity_id
_entity_poly.type
_entity_poly.pdbx_seq_one_letter_code
_entity_poly.pdbx_strand_id
1 'polypeptide(L)'
;QKMLNRHEYRNFSFVKGENGMIYYGAVIENGNDMLMEYAKRVGRAARCAEEQGAETIFVMPPTKVMYRMMGEDRELPINDTNAVQDELLLYLQQNQVNTLDLRGPLENSGMTQEELFYRTDHMWTSEAAFIAAGALVDKIRDDFGDDWDTERFYCRRENYHADVYREATIGTIGSEMGISYVGK
;
A
#
# COMPACT_ATOMS: atom_id res chain seq x y z
N GLN A 1 -9.26 23.14 17.20
CA GLN A 1 -8.17 22.22 16.88
C GLN A 1 -7.05 22.91 16.10
N LYS A 2 -7.37 23.68 15.03
CA LYS A 2 -6.37 24.46 14.28
C LYS A 2 -5.57 25.45 15.17
N MET A 3 -6.21 26.06 16.17
CA MET A 3 -5.55 26.97 17.11
C MET A 3 -4.65 26.27 18.13
N LEU A 4 -4.84 24.99 18.38
CA LEU A 4 -4.13 24.22 19.41
C LEU A 4 -3.07 23.28 18.83
N ASN A 5 -2.84 23.32 17.52
CA ASN A 5 -1.92 22.41 16.80
C ASN A 5 -2.10 20.94 17.20
N ARG A 6 -3.34 20.48 17.32
CA ARG A 6 -3.64 19.11 17.72
C ARG A 6 -3.43 18.15 16.54
N HIS A 7 -2.76 17.05 16.80
CA HIS A 7 -2.49 15.97 15.84
C HIS A 7 -3.63 14.94 15.72
N GLU A 8 -4.73 15.10 16.49
CA GLU A 8 -5.87 14.18 16.50
C GLU A 8 -7.16 14.86 16.02
N TYR A 9 -8.05 14.06 15.42
CA TYR A 9 -9.38 14.47 14.98
C TYR A 9 -10.42 13.38 15.29
N ARG A 10 -11.63 13.80 15.67
CA ARG A 10 -12.74 12.91 16.02
C ARG A 10 -12.34 11.80 16.98
N ASN A 11 -11.80 12.16 18.15
CA ASN A 11 -11.42 11.22 19.19
C ASN A 11 -10.46 10.13 18.67
N PHE A 12 -9.39 10.57 18.03
CA PHE A 12 -8.35 9.73 17.41
C PHE A 12 -8.79 8.85 16.23
N SER A 13 -9.96 9.08 15.63
CA SER A 13 -10.31 8.42 14.37
C SER A 13 -9.34 8.76 13.25
N PHE A 14 -8.73 9.95 13.31
CA PHE A 14 -7.68 10.39 12.40
C PHE A 14 -6.54 11.01 13.19
N VAL A 15 -5.32 10.77 12.75
CA VAL A 15 -4.10 11.32 13.33
C VAL A 15 -3.29 11.99 12.24
N LYS A 16 -2.76 13.18 12.54
CA LYS A 16 -1.93 13.95 11.61
C LYS A 16 -0.47 13.87 12.03
N GLY A 17 0.39 13.44 11.13
CA GLY A 17 1.83 13.44 11.29
C GLY A 17 2.47 14.82 11.18
N GLU A 18 3.73 14.91 11.56
CA GLU A 18 4.54 16.13 11.50
C GLU A 18 4.71 16.66 10.06
N ASN A 19 4.87 15.75 9.10
CA ASN A 19 4.95 16.06 7.67
C ASN A 19 3.59 16.45 7.04
N GLY A 20 2.51 16.46 7.84
CA GLY A 20 1.16 16.77 7.39
C GLY A 20 0.40 15.60 6.78
N MET A 21 0.99 14.41 6.73
CA MET A 21 0.28 13.19 6.34
C MET A 21 -0.84 12.89 7.34
N ILE A 22 -1.95 12.34 6.87
CA ILE A 22 -3.09 12.00 7.71
C ILE A 22 -3.30 10.49 7.65
N TYR A 23 -3.41 9.89 8.83
CA TYR A 23 -3.58 8.45 9.02
C TYR A 23 -4.92 8.15 9.68
N TYR A 24 -5.45 6.95 9.47
CA TYR A 24 -6.48 6.41 10.35
C TYR A 24 -5.87 6.11 11.73
N GLY A 25 -6.57 6.48 12.79
CA GLY A 25 -6.16 6.19 14.15
C GLY A 25 -6.26 4.69 14.46
N ALA A 26 -5.60 4.27 15.54
CA ALA A 26 -5.64 2.90 15.98
C ALA A 26 -7.06 2.47 16.36
N VAL A 27 -7.46 1.28 15.91
CA VAL A 27 -8.66 0.57 16.33
C VAL A 27 -8.24 -0.73 17.01
N ILE A 28 -9.07 -1.22 17.93
CA ILE A 28 -8.85 -2.53 18.55
C ILE A 28 -9.14 -3.60 17.51
N GLU A 29 -8.13 -4.35 17.10
CA GLU A 29 -8.26 -5.44 16.15
C GLU A 29 -8.67 -6.73 16.84
N ASN A 30 -9.60 -7.44 16.24
CA ASN A 30 -9.95 -8.80 16.63
C ASN A 30 -8.95 -9.77 15.99
N GLY A 31 -8.41 -10.66 16.79
CA GLY A 31 -7.28 -11.56 16.59
C GLY A 31 -7.03 -12.23 15.24
N ASN A 32 -5.90 -12.89 15.17
CA ASN A 32 -5.19 -13.41 13.97
C ASN A 32 -5.89 -14.57 13.22
N ASP A 33 -6.97 -15.17 13.78
CA ASP A 33 -7.67 -16.29 13.15
C ASP A 33 -8.21 -15.95 11.77
N MET A 34 -8.61 -14.69 11.55
CA MET A 34 -9.10 -14.22 10.26
C MET A 34 -8.04 -14.22 9.16
N LEU A 35 -6.79 -13.85 9.49
CA LEU A 35 -5.69 -13.80 8.51
C LEU A 35 -5.32 -15.21 8.05
N MET A 36 -5.24 -16.16 8.97
CA MET A 36 -4.96 -17.55 8.66
C MET A 36 -6.06 -18.17 7.77
N GLU A 37 -7.32 -17.95 8.09
CA GLU A 37 -8.43 -18.43 7.25
C GLU A 37 -8.46 -17.77 5.88
N TYR A 38 -8.14 -16.49 5.80
CA TYR A 38 -8.00 -15.78 4.54
C TYR A 38 -6.87 -16.41 3.68
N ALA A 39 -5.68 -16.61 4.25
CA ALA A 39 -4.57 -17.23 3.55
C ALA A 39 -4.87 -18.64 3.05
N LYS A 40 -5.59 -19.45 3.83
CA LYS A 40 -6.06 -20.78 3.40
C LYS A 40 -7.00 -20.71 2.21
N ARG A 41 -7.90 -19.72 2.18
CA ARG A 41 -8.82 -19.51 1.04
C ARG A 41 -8.07 -19.10 -0.22
N VAL A 42 -7.11 -18.17 -0.08
CA VAL A 42 -6.24 -17.75 -1.20
C VAL A 42 -5.44 -18.95 -1.72
N GLY A 43 -4.84 -19.76 -0.83
CA GLY A 43 -4.09 -20.95 -1.24
C GLY A 43 -4.95 -22.00 -1.96
N ARG A 44 -6.22 -22.17 -1.57
CA ARG A 44 -7.15 -23.03 -2.32
C ARG A 44 -7.45 -22.48 -3.71
N ALA A 45 -7.67 -21.16 -3.80
CA ALA A 45 -7.94 -20.52 -5.09
C ALA A 45 -6.73 -20.62 -6.05
N ALA A 46 -5.51 -20.41 -5.52
CA ALA A 46 -4.27 -20.55 -6.29
C ALA A 46 -4.13 -21.98 -6.85
N ARG A 47 -4.25 -22.98 -6.00
CA ARG A 47 -4.18 -24.41 -6.46
C ARG A 47 -5.26 -24.75 -7.50
N CYS A 48 -6.48 -24.24 -7.31
CA CYS A 48 -7.54 -24.47 -8.29
C CYS A 48 -7.23 -23.83 -9.66
N ALA A 49 -6.56 -22.69 -9.66
CA ALA A 49 -6.09 -22.06 -10.90
C ALA A 49 -4.96 -22.86 -11.55
N GLU A 50 -3.98 -23.31 -10.76
CA GLU A 50 -2.86 -24.13 -11.21
C GLU A 50 -3.31 -25.46 -11.84
N GLU A 51 -4.32 -26.13 -11.25
CA GLU A 51 -4.93 -27.34 -11.79
C GLU A 51 -5.55 -27.11 -13.19
N GLN A 52 -5.86 -25.86 -13.53
CA GLN A 52 -6.39 -25.45 -14.82
C GLN A 52 -5.33 -24.83 -15.73
N GLY A 53 -4.05 -24.89 -15.33
CA GLY A 53 -2.92 -24.39 -16.10
C GLY A 53 -2.71 -22.87 -16.02
N ALA A 54 -3.25 -22.22 -14.99
CA ALA A 54 -3.05 -20.79 -14.76
C ALA A 54 -2.08 -20.58 -13.60
N GLU A 55 -1.11 -19.69 -13.80
CA GLU A 55 -0.19 -19.25 -12.75
C GLU A 55 -0.80 -18.08 -11.96
N THR A 56 -0.46 -18.00 -10.68
CA THR A 56 -1.01 -16.97 -9.80
C THR A 56 0.07 -16.27 -8.98
N ILE A 57 -0.08 -14.98 -8.77
CA ILE A 57 0.73 -14.18 -7.84
C ILE A 57 -0.20 -13.40 -6.92
N PHE A 58 -0.03 -13.55 -5.62
CA PHE A 58 -0.66 -12.66 -4.64
C PHE A 58 0.21 -11.43 -4.45
N VAL A 59 -0.30 -10.29 -4.87
CA VAL A 59 0.41 -9.02 -4.73
C VAL A 59 -0.08 -8.31 -3.45
N MET A 60 0.85 -8.06 -2.52
CA MET A 60 0.60 -7.30 -1.29
C MET A 60 0.90 -5.82 -1.53
N PRO A 61 -0.13 -4.97 -1.69
CA PRO A 61 0.09 -3.53 -1.78
C PRO A 61 0.53 -2.97 -0.41
N PRO A 62 1.37 -1.92 -0.38
CA PRO A 62 1.71 -1.24 0.86
C PRO A 62 0.50 -0.49 1.40
N THR A 63 0.50 -0.26 2.69
CA THR A 63 -0.35 0.75 3.30
C THR A 63 0.45 2.04 3.48
N LYS A 64 -0.23 3.14 3.78
CA LYS A 64 0.41 4.42 4.11
C LYS A 64 1.33 4.32 5.34
N VAL A 65 1.11 3.32 6.21
CA VAL A 65 1.93 3.03 7.38
C VAL A 65 3.14 2.21 6.95
N MET A 66 4.17 2.88 6.44
CA MET A 66 5.45 2.27 6.06
C MET A 66 6.51 2.72 7.08
N TYR A 67 6.72 1.94 8.13
CA TYR A 67 7.53 2.34 9.28
C TYR A 67 8.94 2.82 8.96
N ARG A 68 9.58 2.27 7.92
CA ARG A 68 10.92 2.74 7.53
C ARG A 68 10.93 4.17 7.01
N MET A 69 9.79 4.68 6.55
CA MET A 69 9.65 5.99 5.95
C MET A 69 9.00 7.02 6.86
N MET A 70 8.39 6.60 7.97
CA MET A 70 7.57 7.47 8.82
C MET A 70 8.37 8.37 9.78
N GLY A 71 9.66 8.11 9.99
CA GLY A 71 10.45 8.92 10.93
C GLY A 71 9.83 8.96 12.33
N GLU A 72 9.57 10.17 12.85
CA GLU A 72 8.96 10.40 14.17
C GLU A 72 7.47 10.02 14.20
N ASP A 73 6.79 9.98 13.07
CA ASP A 73 5.37 9.59 12.96
C ASP A 73 5.11 8.13 13.38
N ARG A 74 6.16 7.33 13.59
CA ARG A 74 6.04 5.95 14.13
C ARG A 74 5.40 5.89 15.52
N GLU A 75 5.53 6.94 16.31
CA GLU A 75 5.00 7.01 17.67
C GLU A 75 3.52 7.43 17.72
N LEU A 76 2.92 7.74 16.57
CA LEU A 76 1.52 8.09 16.49
C LEU A 76 0.62 6.89 16.86
N PRO A 77 -0.55 7.15 17.47
CA PRO A 77 -1.50 6.10 17.84
C PRO A 77 -2.25 5.56 16.60
N ILE A 78 -1.53 4.82 15.77
CA ILE A 78 -2.01 4.17 14.54
C ILE A 78 -1.77 2.66 14.62
N ASN A 79 -2.51 1.88 13.84
CA ASN A 79 -2.31 0.43 13.82
C ASN A 79 -1.00 0.05 13.12
N ASP A 80 -0.32 -0.96 13.66
CA ASP A 80 0.85 -1.57 13.01
C ASP A 80 0.41 -2.48 11.86
N THR A 81 0.13 -1.85 10.72
CA THR A 81 -0.26 -2.58 9.51
C THR A 81 0.91 -3.38 8.91
N ASN A 82 2.17 -3.06 9.24
CA ASN A 82 3.31 -3.85 8.78
C ASN A 82 3.34 -5.21 9.45
N ALA A 83 3.12 -5.28 10.76
CA ALA A 83 3.04 -6.56 11.48
C ALA A 83 1.90 -7.45 10.94
N VAL A 84 0.73 -6.85 10.66
CA VAL A 84 -0.40 -7.57 10.05
C VAL A 84 -0.07 -8.09 8.66
N GLN A 85 0.61 -7.28 7.84
CA GLN A 85 1.05 -7.69 6.49
C GLN A 85 2.11 -8.79 6.55
N ASP A 86 3.08 -8.69 7.47
CA ASP A 86 4.12 -9.71 7.67
C ASP A 86 3.50 -11.05 8.08
N GLU A 87 2.54 -11.03 9.00
CA GLU A 87 1.82 -12.22 9.44
C GLU A 87 0.99 -12.85 8.31
N LEU A 88 0.29 -12.02 7.51
CA LEU A 88 -0.45 -12.50 6.36
C LEU A 88 0.48 -13.14 5.31
N LEU A 89 1.61 -12.52 4.99
CA LEU A 89 2.59 -13.07 4.06
C LEU A 89 3.14 -14.42 4.56
N LEU A 90 3.40 -14.54 5.86
CA LEU A 90 3.82 -15.81 6.46
C LEU A 90 2.76 -16.90 6.26
N TYR A 91 1.48 -16.60 6.53
CA TYR A 91 0.41 -17.57 6.31
C TYR A 91 0.20 -17.92 4.83
N LEU A 92 0.34 -16.95 3.92
CA LEU A 92 0.29 -17.21 2.48
C LEU A 92 1.41 -18.15 2.05
N GLN A 93 2.63 -17.93 2.53
CA GLN A 93 3.78 -18.79 2.25
C GLN A 93 3.57 -20.22 2.78
N GLN A 94 3.03 -20.37 3.99
CA GLN A 94 2.67 -21.68 4.56
C GLN A 94 1.62 -22.43 3.73
N ASN A 95 0.79 -21.70 2.99
CA ASN A 95 -0.21 -22.25 2.07
C ASN A 95 0.29 -22.33 0.62
N GLN A 96 1.61 -22.18 0.39
CA GLN A 96 2.27 -22.31 -0.91
C GLN A 96 1.78 -21.28 -1.96
N VAL A 97 1.35 -20.11 -1.51
CA VAL A 97 0.96 -19.02 -2.41
C VAL A 97 2.20 -18.28 -2.87
N ASN A 98 2.36 -18.10 -4.18
CA ASN A 98 3.37 -17.22 -4.74
C ASN A 98 3.01 -15.75 -4.42
N THR A 99 3.91 -15.01 -3.79
CA THR A 99 3.64 -13.67 -3.28
C THR A 99 4.63 -12.63 -3.79
N LEU A 100 4.16 -11.39 -3.93
CA LEU A 100 4.97 -10.20 -4.14
C LEU A 100 4.62 -9.15 -3.09
N ASP A 101 5.58 -8.83 -2.22
CA ASP A 101 5.47 -7.71 -1.26
C ASP A 101 5.98 -6.43 -1.91
N LEU A 102 5.09 -5.49 -2.16
CA LEU A 102 5.42 -4.22 -2.80
C LEU A 102 6.03 -3.18 -1.87
N ARG A 103 6.10 -3.43 -0.55
CA ARG A 103 6.74 -2.50 0.39
C ARG A 103 8.22 -2.32 0.06
N GLY A 104 8.94 -3.42 -0.19
CA GLY A 104 10.35 -3.39 -0.53
C GLY A 104 10.69 -2.53 -1.76
N PRO A 105 10.07 -2.76 -2.92
CA PRO A 105 10.26 -1.92 -4.10
C PRO A 105 10.01 -0.43 -3.87
N LEU A 106 8.97 -0.08 -3.11
CA LEU A 106 8.64 1.32 -2.83
C LEU A 106 9.61 1.96 -1.83
N GLU A 107 9.99 1.28 -0.76
CA GLU A 107 11.01 1.74 0.19
C GLU A 107 12.38 1.98 -0.48
N ASN A 108 12.72 1.18 -1.47
CA ASN A 108 13.98 1.27 -2.20
C ASN A 108 13.92 2.21 -3.42
N SER A 109 12.79 2.84 -3.70
CA SER A 109 12.60 3.72 -4.87
C SER A 109 13.38 5.03 -4.76
N GLY A 110 13.80 5.43 -3.57
CA GLY A 110 14.39 6.73 -3.28
C GLY A 110 13.39 7.87 -3.13
N MET A 111 12.08 7.59 -3.25
CA MET A 111 11.01 8.55 -3.03
C MET A 111 10.68 8.67 -1.54
N THR A 112 10.19 9.84 -1.16
CA THR A 112 9.67 10.08 0.20
C THR A 112 8.26 9.51 0.37
N GLN A 113 7.79 9.40 1.62
CA GLN A 113 6.44 8.93 1.90
C GLN A 113 5.37 9.85 1.26
N GLU A 114 5.61 11.17 1.25
CA GLU A 114 4.73 12.20 0.68
C GLU A 114 4.65 12.11 -0.85
N GLU A 115 5.69 11.56 -1.49
CA GLU A 115 5.69 11.30 -2.92
C GLU A 115 5.00 9.97 -3.26
N LEU A 116 5.03 9.01 -2.34
CA LEU A 116 4.42 7.69 -2.52
C LEU A 116 2.93 7.65 -2.21
N PHE A 117 2.45 8.47 -1.26
CA PHE A 117 1.05 8.45 -0.82
C PHE A 117 0.42 9.84 -0.83
N TYR A 118 -0.85 9.91 -1.19
CA TYR A 118 -1.60 11.15 -1.06
C TYR A 118 -1.79 11.52 0.41
N ARG A 119 -1.52 12.78 0.73
CA ARG A 119 -1.59 13.30 2.11
C ARG A 119 -2.94 13.07 2.78
N THR A 120 -4.02 13.26 2.06
CA THR A 120 -5.41 13.24 2.54
C THR A 120 -6.20 12.03 2.03
N ASP A 121 -5.49 11.00 1.57
CA ASP A 121 -6.07 9.74 1.15
C ASP A 121 -5.28 8.56 1.74
N HIS A 122 -5.88 7.37 1.76
CA HIS A 122 -5.18 6.13 2.08
C HIS A 122 -4.47 5.52 0.87
N MET A 123 -4.76 6.04 -0.33
CA MET A 123 -4.23 5.54 -1.59
C MET A 123 -2.80 6.04 -1.85
N TRP A 124 -2.05 5.23 -2.56
CA TRP A 124 -0.76 5.60 -3.13
C TRP A 124 -0.91 6.51 -4.36
N THR A 125 0.16 7.19 -4.74
CA THR A 125 0.20 8.05 -5.93
C THR A 125 0.34 7.23 -7.22
N SER A 126 0.12 7.88 -8.35
CA SER A 126 0.36 7.27 -9.67
C SER A 126 1.83 6.86 -9.87
N GLU A 127 2.76 7.61 -9.30
CA GLU A 127 4.20 7.30 -9.38
C GLU A 127 4.52 6.04 -8.55
N ALA A 128 3.95 5.92 -7.35
CA ALA A 128 4.07 4.69 -6.56
C ALA A 128 3.44 3.50 -7.27
N ALA A 129 2.27 3.67 -7.88
CA ALA A 129 1.62 2.63 -8.67
C ALA A 129 2.48 2.19 -9.87
N PHE A 130 3.17 3.13 -10.51
CA PHE A 130 4.09 2.81 -11.62
C PHE A 130 5.29 1.98 -11.16
N ILE A 131 5.90 2.31 -10.00
CA ILE A 131 6.98 1.52 -9.41
C ILE A 131 6.47 0.10 -9.07
N ALA A 132 5.29 0.01 -8.49
CA ALA A 132 4.65 -1.26 -8.14
C ALA A 132 4.38 -2.13 -9.39
N ALA A 133 3.91 -1.53 -10.48
CA ALA A 133 3.72 -2.20 -11.75
C ALA A 133 5.05 -2.74 -12.31
N GLY A 134 6.13 -1.95 -12.22
CA GLY A 134 7.48 -2.39 -12.60
C GLY A 134 7.92 -3.62 -11.80
N ALA A 135 7.75 -3.60 -10.48
CA ALA A 135 8.08 -4.73 -9.62
C ALA A 135 7.25 -5.99 -9.95
N LEU A 136 5.97 -5.82 -10.30
CA LEU A 136 5.13 -6.93 -10.74
C LEU A 136 5.60 -7.50 -12.08
N VAL A 137 5.97 -6.66 -13.04
CA VAL A 137 6.54 -7.09 -14.33
C VAL A 137 7.83 -7.89 -14.10
N ASP A 138 8.73 -7.41 -13.24
CA ASP A 138 9.97 -8.12 -12.91
C ASP A 138 9.66 -9.48 -12.25
N LYS A 139 8.73 -9.53 -11.31
CA LYS A 139 8.28 -10.79 -10.68
C LYS A 139 7.72 -11.79 -11.69
N ILE A 140 6.87 -11.34 -12.61
CA ILE A 140 6.31 -12.20 -13.66
C ILE A 140 7.43 -12.74 -14.56
N ARG A 141 8.40 -11.92 -14.92
CA ARG A 141 9.55 -12.36 -15.74
C ARG A 141 10.42 -13.38 -15.02
N ASP A 142 10.70 -13.13 -13.74
CA ASP A 142 11.52 -14.04 -12.92
C ASP A 142 10.86 -15.39 -12.72
N ASP A 143 9.53 -15.42 -12.55
CA ASP A 143 8.80 -16.65 -12.28
C ASP A 143 8.44 -17.44 -13.56
N PHE A 144 8.08 -16.74 -14.65
CA PHE A 144 7.43 -17.33 -15.82
C PHE A 144 8.18 -17.07 -17.15
N GLY A 145 9.29 -16.32 -17.11
CA GLY A 145 10.07 -15.93 -18.27
C GLY A 145 9.68 -14.58 -18.84
N ASP A 146 10.47 -14.12 -19.80
CA ASP A 146 10.41 -12.76 -20.34
C ASP A 146 9.89 -12.62 -21.78
N ASP A 147 9.39 -13.69 -22.34
CA ASP A 147 8.95 -13.77 -23.75
C ASP A 147 7.84 -12.77 -24.10
N TRP A 148 7.06 -12.36 -23.10
CA TRP A 148 5.90 -11.46 -23.28
C TRP A 148 6.24 -9.96 -23.23
N ASP A 149 7.37 -9.57 -22.64
CA ASP A 149 7.83 -8.16 -22.54
C ASP A 149 9.36 -8.05 -22.61
N THR A 150 9.94 -8.58 -23.68
CA THR A 150 11.41 -8.61 -23.87
C THR A 150 12.04 -7.22 -23.88
N GLU A 151 11.32 -6.21 -24.34
CA GLU A 151 11.78 -4.82 -24.40
C GLU A 151 11.51 -4.04 -23.10
N ARG A 152 10.90 -4.64 -22.10
CA ARG A 152 10.47 -3.97 -20.85
C ARG A 152 9.57 -2.75 -21.12
N PHE A 153 8.67 -2.88 -22.08
CA PHE A 153 7.78 -1.78 -22.50
C PHE A 153 6.99 -1.20 -21.31
N TYR A 154 6.44 -2.09 -20.47
CA TYR A 154 5.58 -1.68 -19.35
C TYR A 154 6.33 -1.04 -18.17
N CYS A 155 7.67 -1.13 -18.14
CA CYS A 155 8.51 -0.53 -17.09
C CYS A 155 9.15 0.80 -17.53
N ARG A 156 8.93 1.25 -18.77
CA ARG A 156 9.54 2.47 -19.30
C ARG A 156 8.58 3.64 -19.21
N ARG A 157 8.95 4.65 -18.43
CA ARG A 157 8.13 5.85 -18.19
C ARG A 157 7.82 6.63 -19.48
N GLU A 158 8.75 6.62 -20.42
CA GLU A 158 8.62 7.28 -21.73
C GLU A 158 7.51 6.69 -22.62
N ASN A 159 7.05 5.48 -22.35
CA ASN A 159 5.95 4.85 -23.08
C ASN A 159 4.56 5.32 -22.63
N TYR A 160 4.51 6.18 -21.60
CA TYR A 160 3.26 6.66 -21.01
C TYR A 160 3.14 8.17 -21.07
N HIS A 161 1.95 8.63 -21.41
CA HIS A 161 1.57 10.03 -21.25
C HIS A 161 0.89 10.22 -19.90
N ALA A 162 1.26 11.28 -19.16
CA ALA A 162 0.66 11.61 -17.89
C ALA A 162 -0.18 12.90 -17.99
N ASP A 163 -1.48 12.77 -17.78
CA ASP A 163 -2.38 13.90 -17.59
C ASP A 163 -2.47 14.23 -16.09
N VAL A 164 -2.09 15.46 -15.73
CA VAL A 164 -2.05 15.88 -14.33
C VAL A 164 -3.26 16.76 -14.02
N TYR A 165 -4.17 16.25 -13.20
CA TYR A 165 -5.32 16.99 -12.68
C TYR A 165 -5.02 17.47 -11.26
N ARG A 166 -4.61 18.72 -11.13
CA ARG A 166 -4.30 19.32 -9.82
C ARG A 166 -5.59 19.68 -9.10
N GLU A 167 -5.59 19.48 -7.77
CA GLU A 167 -6.70 19.84 -6.87
C GLU A 167 -8.07 19.23 -7.29
N ALA A 168 -8.05 18.09 -7.99
CA ALA A 168 -9.27 17.43 -8.47
C ALA A 168 -10.10 16.80 -7.34
N THR A 169 -9.45 16.41 -6.25
CA THR A 169 -10.10 15.78 -5.09
C THR A 169 -9.35 16.08 -3.80
N ILE A 170 -10.08 16.09 -2.68
CA ILE A 170 -9.49 16.21 -1.34
C ILE A 170 -9.16 14.85 -0.71
N GLY A 171 -9.34 13.76 -1.45
CA GLY A 171 -9.15 12.39 -0.98
C GLY A 171 -10.23 11.89 -0.02
N THR A 172 -10.23 10.59 0.26
CA THR A 172 -11.22 9.93 1.12
C THR A 172 -11.16 10.45 2.54
N ILE A 173 -9.98 10.43 3.15
CA ILE A 173 -9.76 10.95 4.52
C ILE A 173 -10.11 12.43 4.58
N GLY A 174 -9.70 13.21 3.57
CA GLY A 174 -10.00 14.62 3.49
C GLY A 174 -11.51 14.91 3.42
N SER A 175 -12.26 14.08 2.70
CA SER A 175 -13.72 14.18 2.62
C SER A 175 -14.38 13.91 3.98
N GLU A 176 -13.90 12.92 4.72
CA GLU A 176 -14.43 12.58 6.04
C GLU A 176 -14.10 13.65 7.10
N MET A 177 -12.93 14.24 7.03
CA MET A 177 -12.49 15.29 7.96
C MET A 177 -13.10 16.67 7.66
N GLY A 178 -13.36 16.93 6.39
CA GLY A 178 -13.80 18.22 5.87
C GLY A 178 -12.66 19.19 5.53
N ILE A 179 -12.88 20.01 4.52
CA ILE A 179 -11.86 20.88 3.90
C ILE A 179 -11.19 21.86 4.88
N SER A 180 -11.88 22.27 5.94
CA SER A 180 -11.33 23.16 6.97
C SER A 180 -10.22 22.54 7.81
N TYR A 181 -10.10 21.22 7.84
CA TYR A 181 -9.06 20.51 8.58
C TYR A 181 -7.88 20.09 7.71
N VAL A 182 -8.14 19.71 6.45
CA VAL A 182 -7.06 19.26 5.56
C VAL A 182 -6.22 20.41 5.01
N GLY A 183 -6.72 21.63 5.07
CA GLY A 183 -6.06 22.82 4.52
C GLY A 183 -6.16 22.86 2.98
N LYS A 184 -5.68 23.96 2.43
CA LYS A 184 -5.47 24.12 0.98
C LYS A 184 -4.06 23.71 0.63
#